data_4a4f50ba22f0124d09ff438f488c025b
#
_entry.id   4a4f50ba22f0124d09ff438f488c025b
#
_cell.length_a   1.000
_cell.length_b   1.000
_cell.length_c   1.000
_cell.angle_alpha   90.00
_cell.angle_beta   90.00
_cell.angle_gamma   90.00
#
_symmetry.space_group_name_H-M   'P 1'
#
loop_
_entity.id
_entity.type
_entity.pdbx_description
1 polymer ?
#
loop_
_entity_poly.entity_id
_entity_poly.type
_entity_poly.pdbx_seq_one_letter_code
_entity_poly.pdbx_strand_id
1 'polypeptide(L)'
;ERLWMMSPGPALAADTLQPLVWKATRPHWDSGNHDAAVWAAAINVNTALKAKAERPDLGESKLVTAAFGTAAPETGQVRLRLCDESSPDLFKDRHVGAINLGQGLFSGVRNPLNHVGAEDLTEQEALETLAAWSLFARWVDRAEVVRGVSAD
;
A
#
# COMPACT_ATOMS: atom_id res chain seq x y z
N GLU A 1 -34.16 23.46 20.63
CA GLU A 1 -33.08 22.42 20.57
C GLU A 1 -32.14 22.79 19.42
N ARG A 2 -31.01 23.41 19.76
CA ARG A 2 -29.99 23.74 18.77
C ARG A 2 -29.27 22.45 18.41
N LEU A 3 -29.64 21.88 17.29
CA LEU A 3 -28.76 20.97 16.57
C LEU A 3 -27.44 21.73 16.31
N TRP A 4 -26.43 21.39 17.03
CA TRP A 4 -25.06 21.78 16.70
C TRP A 4 -24.80 21.26 15.30
N MET A 5 -24.98 22.09 14.30
CA MET A 5 -24.42 21.80 13.00
C MET A 5 -22.90 21.87 13.16
N MET A 6 -22.31 20.72 13.49
CA MET A 6 -20.88 20.59 13.37
C MET A 6 -20.54 20.89 11.91
N SER A 7 -19.70 21.87 11.69
CA SER A 7 -19.15 22.07 10.36
C SER A 7 -18.61 20.73 9.88
N PRO A 8 -18.92 20.33 8.64
CA PRO A 8 -18.34 19.10 8.13
C PRO A 8 -16.81 19.15 8.27
N GLY A 9 -16.22 18.07 8.77
CA GLY A 9 -14.78 17.97 8.86
C GLY A 9 -14.12 18.04 7.46
N PRO A 10 -12.79 18.06 7.42
CA PRO A 10 -12.08 18.04 6.14
C PRO A 10 -12.47 16.79 5.34
N ALA A 11 -12.64 16.95 4.04
CA ALA A 11 -12.96 15.87 3.12
C ALA A 11 -11.71 15.36 2.41
N LEU A 12 -11.70 14.07 2.11
CA LEU A 12 -10.70 13.47 1.26
C LEU A 12 -11.28 13.29 -0.15
N ALA A 13 -10.72 14.01 -1.12
CA ALA A 13 -11.11 13.83 -2.52
C ALA A 13 -10.39 12.60 -3.10
N ALA A 14 -11.15 11.67 -3.68
CA ALA A 14 -10.62 10.42 -4.20
C ALA A 14 -9.56 10.61 -5.29
N ASP A 15 -9.71 11.63 -6.13
CA ASP A 15 -8.75 11.96 -7.19
C ASP A 15 -7.41 12.53 -6.66
N THR A 16 -7.31 12.82 -5.37
CA THR A 16 -6.07 13.21 -4.69
C THR A 16 -5.32 12.04 -4.07
N LEU A 17 -5.88 10.84 -4.11
CA LEU A 17 -5.21 9.62 -3.69
C LEU A 17 -3.96 9.38 -4.53
N GLN A 18 -3.04 8.61 -3.98
CA GLN A 18 -1.78 8.29 -4.67
C GLN A 18 -2.08 7.67 -6.05
N PRO A 19 -1.40 8.12 -7.14
CA PRO A 19 -1.74 7.73 -8.51
C PRO A 19 -1.74 6.23 -8.80
N LEU A 20 -0.88 5.44 -8.12
CA LEU A 20 -0.90 3.97 -8.24
C LEU A 20 -2.25 3.36 -7.84
N VAL A 21 -2.93 4.02 -6.91
CA VAL A 21 -4.23 3.61 -6.41
C VAL A 21 -5.34 4.19 -7.29
N TRP A 22 -5.39 5.50 -7.46
CA TRP A 22 -6.52 6.15 -8.12
C TRP A 22 -6.64 5.80 -9.60
N LYS A 23 -5.55 5.73 -10.33
CA LYS A 23 -5.58 5.36 -11.76
C LYS A 23 -6.16 3.97 -12.01
N ALA A 24 -5.85 3.02 -11.14
CA ALA A 24 -6.41 1.67 -11.23
C ALA A 24 -7.87 1.60 -10.79
N THR A 25 -8.24 2.42 -9.82
CA THR A 25 -9.56 2.44 -9.18
C THR A 25 -10.64 3.12 -10.01
N ARG A 26 -10.29 4.23 -10.66
CA ARG A 26 -11.23 5.14 -11.30
C ARG A 26 -12.25 4.49 -12.22
N PRO A 27 -11.90 3.59 -13.14
CA PRO A 27 -12.88 2.97 -14.04
C PRO A 27 -13.97 2.19 -13.28
N HIS A 28 -13.57 1.50 -12.20
CA HIS A 28 -14.50 0.73 -11.36
C HIS A 28 -15.32 1.63 -10.46
N TRP A 29 -14.72 2.71 -9.96
CA TRP A 29 -15.40 3.71 -9.16
C TRP A 29 -16.51 4.39 -9.93
N ASP A 30 -16.22 4.82 -11.15
CA ASP A 30 -17.18 5.48 -12.04
C ASP A 30 -18.36 4.56 -12.40
N SER A 31 -18.13 3.25 -12.44
CA SER A 31 -19.20 2.25 -12.67
C SER A 31 -19.93 1.82 -11.40
N GLY A 32 -19.57 2.33 -10.23
CA GLY A 32 -20.18 2.01 -8.94
C GLY A 32 -19.76 0.65 -8.35
N ASN A 33 -18.77 -0.02 -8.92
CA ASN A 33 -18.27 -1.29 -8.41
C ASN A 33 -17.14 -1.07 -7.41
N HIS A 34 -17.50 -0.89 -6.15
CA HIS A 34 -16.57 -0.55 -5.07
C HIS A 34 -15.59 -1.69 -4.74
N ASP A 35 -16.05 -2.94 -4.72
CA ASP A 35 -15.20 -4.10 -4.50
C ASP A 35 -14.13 -4.23 -5.58
N ALA A 36 -14.53 -4.11 -6.84
CA ALA A 36 -13.59 -4.14 -7.97
C ALA A 36 -12.60 -2.97 -7.94
N ALA A 37 -13.04 -1.80 -7.50
CA ALA A 37 -12.19 -0.63 -7.34
C ALA A 37 -11.05 -0.88 -6.34
N VAL A 38 -11.37 -1.40 -5.17
CA VAL A 38 -10.39 -1.74 -4.13
C VAL A 38 -9.46 -2.87 -4.60
N TRP A 39 -10.01 -3.90 -5.23
CA TRP A 39 -9.23 -5.01 -5.76
C TRP A 39 -8.23 -4.56 -6.83
N ALA A 40 -8.66 -3.68 -7.74
CA ALA A 40 -7.79 -3.12 -8.79
C ALA A 40 -6.64 -2.29 -8.19
N ALA A 41 -6.90 -1.52 -7.14
CA ALA A 41 -5.87 -0.78 -6.41
C ALA A 41 -4.82 -1.74 -5.82
N ALA A 42 -5.25 -2.79 -5.15
CA ALA A 42 -4.36 -3.81 -4.57
C ALA A 42 -3.46 -4.46 -5.62
N ILE A 43 -4.03 -4.86 -6.75
CA ILE A 43 -3.27 -5.47 -7.86
C ILE A 43 -2.23 -4.49 -8.42
N ASN A 44 -2.60 -3.23 -8.62
CA ASN A 44 -1.69 -2.24 -9.17
C ASN A 44 -0.53 -1.91 -8.21
N VAL A 45 -0.81 -1.80 -6.92
CA VAL A 45 0.23 -1.61 -5.89
C VAL A 45 1.18 -2.81 -5.83
N ASN A 46 0.65 -4.01 -5.88
CA ASN A 46 1.46 -5.23 -5.92
C ASN A 46 2.39 -5.26 -7.16
N THR A 47 1.87 -4.91 -8.32
CA THR A 47 2.65 -4.83 -9.57
C THR A 47 3.76 -3.80 -9.47
N ALA A 48 3.46 -2.62 -8.96
CA ALA A 48 4.45 -1.55 -8.77
C ALA A 48 5.55 -1.95 -7.76
N LEU A 49 5.14 -2.61 -6.68
CA LEU A 49 6.08 -3.09 -5.66
C LEU A 49 7.01 -4.18 -6.21
N LYS A 50 6.49 -5.13 -6.99
CA LYS A 50 7.29 -6.14 -7.69
C LYS A 50 8.37 -5.53 -8.57
N ALA A 51 7.96 -4.54 -9.37
CA ALA A 51 8.87 -3.86 -10.29
C ALA A 51 9.95 -3.10 -9.52
N LYS A 52 9.58 -2.36 -8.49
CA LYS A 52 10.53 -1.54 -7.71
C LYS A 52 11.49 -2.39 -6.88
N ALA A 53 11.02 -3.46 -6.28
CA ALA A 53 11.83 -4.40 -5.50
C ALA A 53 12.59 -5.40 -6.37
N GLU A 54 12.33 -5.43 -7.67
CA GLU A 54 12.94 -6.38 -8.62
C GLU A 54 12.73 -7.85 -8.20
N ARG A 55 11.52 -8.14 -7.72
CA ARG A 55 11.14 -9.48 -7.27
C ARG A 55 9.86 -9.95 -7.98
N PRO A 56 9.95 -10.26 -9.28
CA PRO A 56 8.79 -10.76 -10.05
C PRO A 56 8.30 -12.13 -9.58
N ASP A 57 9.13 -12.87 -8.84
CA ASP A 57 8.86 -14.20 -8.28
C ASP A 57 7.99 -14.16 -7.02
N LEU A 58 7.95 -13.02 -6.32
CA LEU A 58 7.17 -12.84 -5.10
C LEU A 58 5.95 -11.99 -5.33
N GLY A 59 4.96 -12.14 -4.47
CA GLY A 59 3.79 -11.29 -4.44
C GLY A 59 3.27 -11.07 -3.03
N GLU A 60 2.47 -9.99 -2.89
CA GLU A 60 1.70 -9.71 -1.69
C GLU A 60 2.55 -9.69 -0.40
N SER A 61 2.14 -10.42 0.62
CA SER A 61 2.78 -10.40 1.95
C SER A 61 4.26 -10.79 1.91
N LYS A 62 4.63 -11.77 1.08
CA LYS A 62 6.03 -12.19 0.93
C LYS A 62 6.89 -11.11 0.28
N LEU A 63 6.33 -10.43 -0.72
CA LEU A 63 6.98 -9.32 -1.40
C LEU A 63 7.20 -8.13 -0.45
N VAL A 64 6.19 -7.79 0.34
CA VAL A 64 6.27 -6.71 1.33
C VAL A 64 7.40 -6.97 2.33
N THR A 65 7.48 -8.19 2.86
CA THR A 65 8.53 -8.59 3.80
C THR A 65 9.92 -8.52 3.16
N ALA A 66 10.07 -9.01 1.94
CA ALA A 66 11.34 -8.97 1.23
C ALA A 66 11.78 -7.53 0.90
N ALA A 67 10.86 -6.68 0.48
CA ALA A 67 11.15 -5.30 0.09
C ALA A 67 11.57 -4.42 1.28
N PHE A 68 10.81 -4.48 2.37
CA PHE A 68 11.00 -3.60 3.54
C PHE A 68 11.73 -4.25 4.71
N GLY A 69 12.22 -5.47 4.57
CA GLY A 69 12.99 -6.14 5.61
C GLY A 69 14.17 -5.29 6.09
N THR A 70 14.42 -5.30 7.39
CA THR A 70 15.43 -4.42 8.02
C THR A 70 16.87 -4.87 7.82
N ALA A 71 17.08 -6.13 7.44
CA ALA A 71 18.42 -6.64 7.14
C ALA A 71 19.00 -5.94 5.90
N ALA A 72 20.31 -5.74 5.90
CA ALA A 72 21.02 -5.23 4.74
C ALA A 72 20.80 -6.16 3.53
N PRO A 73 20.70 -5.62 2.31
CA PRO A 73 20.55 -6.45 1.11
C PRO A 73 21.83 -7.26 0.87
N GLU A 74 21.65 -8.53 0.51
CA GLU A 74 22.75 -9.35 -0.01
C GLU A 74 23.17 -8.87 -1.40
N THR A 75 24.31 -9.31 -1.88
CA THR A 75 24.82 -8.95 -3.21
C THR A 75 23.75 -9.16 -4.29
N GLY A 76 23.44 -8.10 -5.03
CA GLY A 76 22.43 -8.09 -6.08
C GLY A 76 20.98 -8.04 -5.59
N GLN A 77 20.74 -8.20 -4.30
CA GLN A 77 19.41 -8.09 -3.71
C GLN A 77 19.03 -6.62 -3.55
N VAL A 78 17.75 -6.32 -3.75
CA VAL A 78 17.17 -4.98 -3.54
C VAL A 78 16.42 -4.95 -2.22
N ARG A 79 16.61 -3.84 -1.47
CA ARG A 79 15.73 -3.42 -0.37
C ARG A 79 15.17 -2.04 -0.67
N LEU A 80 13.99 -1.78 -0.21
CA LEU A 80 13.37 -0.45 -0.25
C LEU A 80 13.56 0.22 1.11
N ARG A 81 14.01 1.48 1.09
CA ARG A 81 14.34 2.22 2.31
C ARG A 81 13.50 3.50 2.41
N LEU A 82 12.86 3.66 3.55
CA LEU A 82 12.01 4.81 3.88
C LEU A 82 12.78 5.92 4.60
N CYS A 83 13.93 5.59 5.16
CA CYS A 83 14.87 6.51 5.78
C CYS A 83 16.24 5.83 5.88
N ASP A 84 17.26 6.60 6.26
CA ASP A 84 18.59 6.09 6.53
C ASP A 84 18.67 5.43 7.92
N GLU A 85 19.83 4.87 8.25
CA GLU A 85 20.09 4.17 9.50
C GLU A 85 20.68 5.05 10.60
N SER A 86 20.68 6.38 10.44
CA SER A 86 21.23 7.32 11.43
C SER A 86 20.50 7.28 12.77
N SER A 87 19.22 6.94 12.75
CA SER A 87 18.44 6.64 13.95
C SER A 87 17.93 5.19 13.84
N PRO A 88 18.57 4.23 14.53
CA PRO A 88 18.20 2.81 14.43
C PRO A 88 16.75 2.51 14.82
N ASP A 89 16.24 3.19 15.83
CA ASP A 89 14.86 3.01 16.29
C ASP A 89 13.86 3.51 15.26
N LEU A 90 14.08 4.69 14.68
CA LEU A 90 13.24 5.25 13.64
C LEU A 90 13.28 4.38 12.38
N PHE A 91 14.46 3.93 11.97
CA PHE A 91 14.64 3.03 10.84
C PHE A 91 13.80 1.76 11.01
N LYS A 92 13.94 1.11 12.16
CA LYS A 92 13.17 -0.10 12.49
C LYS A 92 11.68 0.17 12.47
N ASP A 93 11.22 1.21 13.15
CA ASP A 93 9.79 1.51 13.27
C ASP A 93 9.14 1.78 11.91
N ARG A 94 9.79 2.56 11.06
CA ARG A 94 9.26 2.85 9.72
C ARG A 94 9.14 1.60 8.85
N HIS A 95 10.16 0.75 8.85
CA HIS A 95 10.17 -0.45 8.01
C HIS A 95 9.26 -1.55 8.56
N VAL A 96 9.23 -1.76 9.86
CA VAL A 96 8.26 -2.67 10.51
C VAL A 96 6.82 -2.18 10.27
N GLY A 97 6.59 -0.87 10.38
CA GLY A 97 5.29 -0.28 10.10
C GLY A 97 4.83 -0.50 8.66
N ALA A 98 5.73 -0.33 7.69
CA ALA A 98 5.44 -0.59 6.28
C ALA A 98 5.11 -2.07 6.03
N ILE A 99 5.85 -2.98 6.63
CA ILE A 99 5.57 -4.42 6.55
C ILE A 99 4.19 -4.73 7.13
N ASN A 100 3.91 -4.25 8.33
CA ASN A 100 2.65 -4.52 9.01
C ASN A 100 1.44 -3.96 8.25
N LEU A 101 1.54 -2.73 7.76
CA LEU A 101 0.46 -2.13 6.97
C LEU A 101 0.25 -2.90 5.65
N GLY A 102 1.32 -3.16 4.92
CA GLY A 102 1.25 -3.88 3.65
C GLY A 102 0.68 -5.28 3.81
N GLN A 103 1.15 -6.04 4.79
CA GLN A 103 0.63 -7.37 5.08
C GLN A 103 -0.84 -7.33 5.50
N GLY A 104 -1.24 -6.36 6.32
CA GLY A 104 -2.63 -6.17 6.72
C GLY A 104 -3.55 -5.87 5.55
N LEU A 105 -3.11 -5.04 4.62
CA LEU A 105 -3.87 -4.70 3.42
C LEU A 105 -4.03 -5.89 2.47
N PHE A 106 -2.99 -6.65 2.22
CA PHE A 106 -3.08 -7.84 1.36
C PHE A 106 -3.89 -8.95 2.02
N SER A 107 -3.67 -9.24 3.28
CA SER A 107 -4.32 -10.33 3.98
C SER A 107 -5.76 -10.00 4.39
N GLY A 108 -5.98 -8.80 4.93
CA GLY A 108 -7.27 -8.40 5.51
C GLY A 108 -8.23 -7.74 4.54
N VAL A 109 -7.72 -7.16 3.45
CA VAL A 109 -8.53 -6.44 2.47
C VAL A 109 -8.58 -7.19 1.14
N ARG A 110 -7.42 -7.39 0.50
CA ARG A 110 -7.37 -7.99 -0.86
C ARG A 110 -7.83 -9.44 -0.86
N ASN A 111 -7.38 -10.25 0.08
CA ASN A 111 -7.72 -11.68 0.06
C ASN A 111 -9.21 -11.96 0.27
N PRO A 112 -9.93 -11.29 1.20
CA PRO A 112 -11.38 -11.46 1.30
C PRO A 112 -12.14 -11.15 0.01
N LEU A 113 -11.69 -10.18 -0.80
CA LEU A 113 -12.33 -9.82 -2.05
C LEU A 113 -12.23 -10.89 -3.15
N ASN A 114 -11.37 -11.90 -2.97
CA ASN A 114 -11.27 -13.04 -3.89
C ASN A 114 -12.29 -14.15 -3.60
N HIS A 115 -12.96 -14.11 -2.45
CA HIS A 115 -13.92 -15.14 -2.07
C HIS A 115 -15.30 -14.87 -2.68
N VAL A 116 -16.00 -15.93 -3.08
CA VAL A 116 -17.39 -15.84 -3.54
C VAL A 116 -18.25 -15.32 -2.39
N GLY A 117 -19.06 -14.29 -2.64
CA GLY A 117 -19.82 -13.61 -1.61
C GLY A 117 -19.02 -12.62 -0.78
N ALA A 118 -17.89 -12.17 -1.32
CA ALA A 118 -17.11 -11.09 -0.74
C ALA A 118 -17.98 -9.86 -0.45
N GLU A 119 -17.54 -9.07 0.50
CA GLU A 119 -18.27 -7.94 1.03
C GLU A 119 -18.69 -6.95 -0.06
N ASP A 120 -19.97 -6.58 -0.05
CA ASP A 120 -20.44 -5.42 -0.79
C ASP A 120 -20.01 -4.16 -0.03
N LEU A 121 -18.86 -3.63 -0.37
CA LEU A 121 -18.36 -2.41 0.24
C LEU A 121 -19.27 -1.23 -0.09
N THR A 122 -19.64 -0.48 0.93
CA THR A 122 -20.27 0.82 0.72
C THR A 122 -19.25 1.79 0.12
N GLU A 123 -19.74 2.89 -0.47
CA GLU A 123 -18.86 3.95 -0.98
C GLU A 123 -17.92 4.46 0.11
N GLN A 124 -18.42 4.66 1.33
CA GLN A 124 -17.62 5.13 2.46
C GLN A 124 -16.53 4.11 2.86
N GLU A 125 -16.89 2.85 2.99
CA GLU A 125 -15.93 1.79 3.32
C GLU A 125 -14.87 1.62 2.24
N ALA A 126 -15.26 1.69 0.98
CA ALA A 126 -14.33 1.63 -0.14
C ALA A 126 -13.37 2.83 -0.12
N LEU A 127 -13.86 4.03 0.14
CA LEU A 127 -13.02 5.22 0.22
C LEU A 127 -12.00 5.15 1.36
N GLU A 128 -12.43 4.70 2.52
CA GLU A 128 -11.53 4.47 3.67
C GLU A 128 -10.45 3.44 3.35
N THR A 129 -10.83 2.36 2.69
CA THR A 129 -9.93 1.29 2.28
C THR A 129 -8.93 1.77 1.22
N LEU A 130 -9.41 2.54 0.24
CA LEU A 130 -8.54 3.16 -0.78
C LEU A 130 -7.58 4.18 -0.17
N ALA A 131 -7.99 4.90 0.88
CA ALA A 131 -7.10 5.80 1.60
C ALA A 131 -5.95 5.04 2.28
N ALA A 132 -6.22 3.88 2.86
CA ALA A 132 -5.19 3.02 3.45
C ALA A 132 -4.22 2.47 2.37
N TRP A 133 -4.73 2.02 1.24
CA TRP A 133 -3.90 1.65 0.09
C TRP A 133 -3.07 2.82 -0.43
N SER A 134 -3.64 4.02 -0.47
CA SER A 134 -2.96 5.24 -0.88
C SER A 134 -1.78 5.57 0.02
N LEU A 135 -1.94 5.45 1.32
CA LEU A 135 -0.84 5.62 2.28
C LEU A 135 0.30 4.65 2.02
N PHE A 136 -0.01 3.36 1.89
CA PHE A 136 0.98 2.34 1.61
C PHE A 136 1.67 2.55 0.24
N ALA A 137 0.89 2.85 -0.79
CA ALA A 137 1.41 3.14 -2.14
C ALA A 137 2.36 4.35 -2.13
N ARG A 138 2.07 5.36 -1.32
CA ARG A 138 2.94 6.52 -1.15
C ARG A 138 4.28 6.15 -0.52
N TRP A 139 4.29 5.26 0.45
CA TRP A 139 5.54 4.75 1.03
C TRP A 139 6.34 3.95 0.00
N VAL A 140 5.69 3.11 -0.77
CA VAL A 140 6.34 2.37 -1.87
C VAL A 140 6.96 3.35 -2.88
N ASP A 141 6.22 4.36 -3.28
CA ASP A 141 6.69 5.35 -4.27
C ASP A 141 7.90 6.16 -3.76
N ARG A 142 7.86 6.58 -2.50
CA ARG A 142 8.93 7.38 -1.88
C ARG A 142 10.17 6.58 -1.50
N ALA A 143 10.07 5.28 -1.34
CA ALA A 143 11.18 4.46 -0.89
C ALA A 143 12.35 4.52 -1.86
N GLU A 144 13.56 4.62 -1.31
CA GLU A 144 14.78 4.51 -2.09
C GLU A 144 15.14 3.05 -2.36
N VAL A 145 15.56 2.76 -3.56
CA VAL A 145 16.08 1.45 -3.94
C VAL A 145 17.53 1.34 -3.48
N VAL A 146 17.81 0.37 -2.62
CA VAL A 146 19.18 0.07 -2.17
C VAL A 146 19.54 -1.34 -2.62
N ARG A 147 20.65 -1.44 -3.33
CA ARG A 147 21.15 -2.70 -3.88
C ARG A 147 22.37 -3.15 -3.09
N GLY A 148 22.42 -4.43 -2.74
CA GLY A 148 23.58 -5.03 -2.12
C GLY A 148 24.74 -5.12 -3.13
N VAL A 149 25.93 -4.76 -2.66
CA VAL A 149 27.17 -4.83 -3.43
C VAL A 149 28.11 -5.86 -2.83
N SER A 150 28.95 -6.49 -3.68
CA SER A 150 30.00 -7.37 -3.16
C SER A 150 30.99 -6.56 -2.33
N ALA A 151 31.41 -7.12 -1.20
CA ALA A 151 32.60 -6.65 -0.52
C ALA A 151 33.80 -7.07 -1.38
N ASP A 152 34.50 -6.09 -1.98
CA ASP A 152 35.81 -6.32 -2.65
C ASP A 152 36.90 -6.47 -1.59
#